data_db3cad0f704e5d5269c038c8d532564c
#
_entry.id   db3cad0f704e5d5269c038c8d532564c
#
_cell.length_a   1.000
_cell.length_b   1.000
_cell.length_c   1.000
_cell.angle_alpha   90.00
_cell.angle_beta   90.00
_cell.angle_gamma   90.00
#
_symmetry.space_group_name_H-M   'P 1'
#
loop_
_entity.id
_entity.type
_entity.pdbx_description
1 polymer ?
#
loop_
_entity_poly.entity_id
_entity_poly.type
_entity_poly.pdbx_seq_one_letter_code
_entity_poly.pdbx_strand_id
1 'polypeptide(L)'
;EAAGDTIASLARQNRVAGHDAATAVSGSSVITKIIDMDATLSDVEREAQIRLDADQYIPYPLDEVNLDFEVLGPSVVDDTMVQVLLAASRSENVDQRVDALAFGGLKTKVMDIESHAIERAFQMMADNLPIMPELVAVIDIGHHQTTLYIAKNDKFIYSREQLFGGLQLTEAIQERYGLSYEEAMVNKHERMLPDDYYPEVLTPFMESTVQQGTR
;
A
#
# COMPACT_ATOMS: atom_id res chain seq x y z
N GLU A 1 -3.49 -3.94 19.09
CA GLU A 1 -3.65 -5.17 19.88
C GLU A 1 -4.24 -6.28 19.01
N ALA A 2 -5.49 -6.22 18.52
CA ALA A 2 -6.12 -7.28 17.71
C ALA A 2 -5.31 -7.68 16.46
N ALA A 3 -4.72 -6.71 15.73
CA ALA A 3 -3.87 -7.00 14.59
C ALA A 3 -2.60 -7.76 15.00
N GLY A 4 -1.99 -7.40 16.13
CA GLY A 4 -0.81 -8.08 16.66
C GLY A 4 -1.09 -9.53 17.06
N ASP A 5 -2.24 -9.80 17.72
CA ASP A 5 -2.66 -11.15 18.06
C ASP A 5 -2.86 -12.02 16.80
N THR A 6 -3.45 -11.44 15.76
CA THR A 6 -3.62 -12.11 14.46
C THR A 6 -2.27 -12.43 13.83
N ILE A 7 -1.33 -11.48 13.82
CA ILE A 7 0.03 -11.66 13.32
C ILE A 7 0.73 -12.78 14.09
N ALA A 8 0.67 -12.76 15.43
CA ALA A 8 1.25 -13.80 16.27
C ALA A 8 0.66 -15.19 15.99
N SER A 9 -0.66 -15.26 15.77
CA SER A 9 -1.34 -16.50 15.43
C SER A 9 -0.89 -17.05 14.08
N LEU A 10 -0.86 -16.20 13.05
CA LEU A 10 -0.42 -16.57 11.69
C LEU A 10 1.06 -16.99 11.68
N ALA A 11 1.93 -16.27 12.37
CA ALA A 11 3.34 -16.62 12.48
C ALA A 11 3.53 -18.01 13.10
N ARG A 12 2.80 -18.32 14.16
CA ARG A 12 2.82 -19.65 14.80
C ARG A 12 2.29 -20.75 13.88
N GLN A 13 1.14 -20.52 13.23
CA GLN A 13 0.52 -21.49 12.33
C GLN A 13 1.43 -21.84 11.14
N ASN A 14 2.14 -20.85 10.61
CA ASN A 14 3.03 -21.02 9.48
C ASN A 14 4.49 -21.34 9.88
N ARG A 15 4.77 -21.54 11.16
CA ARG A 15 6.09 -21.87 11.69
C ARG A 15 7.17 -20.88 11.25
N VAL A 16 6.84 -19.59 11.27
CA VAL A 16 7.80 -18.55 10.92
C VAL A 16 8.95 -18.57 11.93
N ALA A 17 10.15 -18.87 11.44
CA ALA A 17 11.35 -19.04 12.29
C ALA A 17 12.11 -17.73 12.55
N GLY A 18 11.83 -16.66 11.79
CA GLY A 18 12.48 -15.36 11.91
C GLY A 18 11.68 -14.41 12.79
N HIS A 19 12.37 -13.40 13.32
CA HIS A 19 11.73 -12.30 14.07
C HIS A 19 11.74 -10.98 13.27
N ASP A 20 12.49 -10.89 12.19
CA ASP A 20 12.57 -9.69 11.36
C ASP A 20 11.41 -9.67 10.35
N ALA A 21 10.79 -8.51 10.18
CA ALA A 21 9.65 -8.31 9.30
C ALA A 21 9.80 -7.05 8.45
N ALA A 22 9.27 -7.11 7.24
CA ALA A 22 8.99 -5.95 6.41
C ALA A 22 7.49 -5.64 6.47
N THR A 23 7.16 -4.37 6.46
CA THR A 23 5.79 -3.86 6.38
C THR A 23 5.75 -2.60 5.53
N ALA A 24 4.56 -2.07 5.28
CA ALA A 24 4.40 -0.87 4.49
C ALA A 24 3.33 0.05 5.08
N VAL A 25 3.46 1.35 4.81
CA VAL A 25 2.42 2.34 5.01
C VAL A 25 1.61 2.50 3.73
N SER A 26 0.31 2.80 3.85
CA SER A 26 -0.56 3.06 2.69
C SER A 26 -0.04 4.24 1.87
N GLY A 27 -0.16 4.16 0.54
CA GLY A 27 0.25 5.23 -0.37
C GLY A 27 -0.42 6.56 -0.06
N SER A 28 -1.70 6.55 0.32
CA SER A 28 -2.44 7.76 0.75
C SER A 28 -1.93 8.40 2.05
N SER A 29 -1.14 7.66 2.83
CA SER A 29 -0.54 8.13 4.08
C SER A 29 0.90 8.65 3.90
N VAL A 30 1.39 8.68 2.66
CA VAL A 30 2.76 9.09 2.33
C VAL A 30 2.75 10.24 1.34
N ILE A 31 3.52 11.27 1.63
CA ILE A 31 3.82 12.34 0.69
C ILE A 31 5.10 11.96 -0.02
N THR A 32 5.04 11.83 -1.34
CA THR A 32 6.23 11.62 -2.17
C THR A 32 6.44 12.82 -3.08
N LYS A 33 7.70 13.25 -3.22
CA LYS A 33 8.10 14.32 -4.14
C LYS A 33 9.44 14.00 -4.77
N ILE A 34 9.61 14.36 -6.03
CA ILE A 34 10.92 14.38 -6.68
C ILE A 34 11.40 15.82 -6.68
N ILE A 35 12.59 16.03 -6.13
CA ILE A 35 13.27 17.33 -6.05
C ILE A 35 14.64 17.22 -6.70
N ASP A 36 15.12 18.30 -7.30
CA ASP A 36 16.49 18.37 -7.82
C ASP A 36 17.41 18.94 -6.72
N MET A 37 18.55 18.26 -6.49
CA MET A 37 19.56 18.68 -5.53
C MET A 37 20.96 18.64 -6.17
N ASP A 38 21.88 19.42 -5.65
CA ASP A 38 23.25 19.46 -6.13
C ASP A 38 23.89 18.05 -6.07
N ALA A 39 24.47 17.62 -7.20
CA ALA A 39 25.08 16.30 -7.32
C ALA A 39 26.31 16.11 -6.44
N THR A 40 26.97 17.22 -6.01
CA THR A 40 28.19 17.18 -5.19
C THR A 40 27.93 16.96 -3.70
N LEU A 41 26.67 17.10 -3.25
CA LEU A 41 26.30 16.89 -1.85
C LEU A 41 26.45 15.43 -1.46
N SER A 42 26.98 15.18 -0.28
CA SER A 42 26.90 13.88 0.40
C SER A 42 25.48 13.62 0.92
N ASP A 43 25.15 12.37 1.23
CA ASP A 43 23.84 12.02 1.77
C ASP A 43 23.52 12.73 3.09
N VAL A 44 24.53 12.98 3.94
CA VAL A 44 24.36 13.75 5.18
C VAL A 44 24.02 15.19 4.91
N GLU A 45 24.66 15.82 3.91
CA GLU A 45 24.38 17.21 3.51
C GLU A 45 23.00 17.31 2.84
N ARG A 46 22.63 16.32 2.01
CA ARG A 46 21.28 16.23 1.42
C ARG A 46 20.23 16.12 2.51
N GLU A 47 20.40 15.23 3.48
CA GLU A 47 19.45 15.10 4.58
C GLU A 47 19.30 16.42 5.36
N ALA A 48 20.40 17.09 5.66
CA ALA A 48 20.39 18.36 6.35
C ALA A 48 19.64 19.44 5.55
N GLN A 49 19.88 19.52 4.23
CA GLN A 49 19.18 20.48 3.36
C GLN A 49 17.71 20.15 3.22
N ILE A 50 17.33 18.87 3.03
CA ILE A 50 15.93 18.43 2.98
C ILE A 50 15.19 18.83 4.25
N ARG A 51 15.81 18.67 5.42
CA ARG A 51 15.22 19.05 6.71
C ARG A 51 15.05 20.56 6.85
N LEU A 52 15.97 21.36 6.30
CA LEU A 52 15.87 22.82 6.29
C LEU A 52 14.73 23.33 5.40
N ASP A 53 14.54 22.66 4.26
CA ASP A 53 13.55 23.03 3.26
C ASP A 53 12.22 22.28 3.39
N ALA A 54 12.09 21.44 4.41
CA ALA A 54 10.97 20.50 4.56
C ALA A 54 9.59 21.17 4.57
N ASP A 55 9.47 22.35 5.13
CA ASP A 55 8.22 23.13 5.17
C ASP A 55 7.66 23.45 3.76
N GLN A 56 8.52 23.41 2.73
CA GLN A 56 8.11 23.59 1.33
C GLN A 56 7.44 22.33 0.74
N TYR A 57 7.70 21.17 1.32
CA TYR A 57 7.31 19.87 0.78
C TYR A 57 6.32 19.14 1.66
N ILE A 58 6.41 19.32 2.98
CA ILE A 58 5.69 18.56 4.00
C ILE A 58 4.80 19.51 4.82
N PRO A 59 3.47 19.35 4.79
CA PRO A 59 2.54 20.23 5.49
C PRO A 59 2.36 19.86 6.99
N TYR A 60 3.34 19.19 7.59
CA TYR A 60 3.34 18.74 8.98
C TYR A 60 4.64 19.12 9.68
N PRO A 61 4.63 19.34 11.00
CA PRO A 61 5.84 19.52 11.79
C PRO A 61 6.79 18.34 11.64
N LEU A 62 8.09 18.59 11.46
CA LEU A 62 9.09 17.53 11.21
C LEU A 62 9.26 16.55 12.38
N ASP A 63 8.97 16.96 13.59
CA ASP A 63 8.97 16.10 14.79
C ASP A 63 7.81 15.09 14.83
N GLU A 64 6.78 15.32 13.99
CA GLU A 64 5.65 14.41 13.82
C GLU A 64 5.77 13.51 12.58
N VAL A 65 6.90 13.55 11.83
CA VAL A 65 7.06 12.92 10.53
C VAL A 65 8.28 12.01 10.48
N ASN A 66 8.11 10.82 9.95
CA ASN A 66 9.21 10.00 9.47
C ASN A 66 9.49 10.38 8.01
N LEU A 67 10.74 10.70 7.72
CA LEU A 67 11.21 11.17 6.44
C LEU A 67 12.40 10.35 5.98
N ASP A 68 12.39 9.97 4.71
CA ASP A 68 13.50 9.29 4.05
C ASP A 68 13.65 9.80 2.62
N PHE A 69 14.79 9.55 1.99
CA PHE A 69 15.03 9.97 0.62
C PHE A 69 15.90 8.97 -0.14
N GLU A 70 15.77 8.96 -1.45
CA GLU A 70 16.58 8.13 -2.36
C GLU A 70 17.05 8.96 -3.57
N VAL A 71 18.33 8.84 -3.92
CA VAL A 71 18.88 9.46 -5.14
C VAL A 71 18.52 8.60 -6.34
N LEU A 72 17.68 9.12 -7.24
CA LEU A 72 17.21 8.39 -8.41
C LEU A 72 18.23 8.40 -9.56
N GLY A 73 19.08 9.44 -9.64
CA GLY A 73 20.05 9.61 -10.71
C GLY A 73 20.17 11.06 -11.17
N PRO A 74 20.90 11.33 -12.29
CA PRO A 74 21.06 12.67 -12.83
C PRO A 74 19.72 13.34 -13.12
N SER A 75 19.63 14.65 -12.88
CA SER A 75 18.47 15.44 -13.29
C SER A 75 18.36 15.47 -14.81
N VAL A 76 17.12 15.43 -15.32
CA VAL A 76 16.84 15.56 -16.77
C VAL A 76 16.92 17.01 -17.25
N VAL A 77 17.06 17.97 -16.35
CA VAL A 77 17.02 19.42 -16.63
C VAL A 77 18.40 20.05 -16.49
N ASP A 78 19.21 19.59 -15.52
CA ASP A 78 20.51 20.17 -15.18
C ASP A 78 21.51 19.09 -14.79
N ASP A 79 22.59 18.96 -15.56
CA ASP A 79 23.65 17.95 -15.38
C ASP A 79 24.43 18.12 -14.05
N THR A 80 24.34 19.27 -13.38
CA THR A 80 24.94 19.53 -12.07
C THR A 80 24.07 19.05 -10.92
N MET A 81 22.84 18.62 -11.20
CA MET A 81 21.86 18.20 -10.24
C MET A 81 21.55 16.71 -10.32
N VAL A 82 21.07 16.15 -9.24
CA VAL A 82 20.47 14.81 -9.17
C VAL A 82 19.02 14.91 -8.73
N GLN A 83 18.20 14.00 -9.26
CA GLN A 83 16.84 13.81 -8.79
C GLN A 83 16.85 12.99 -7.50
N VAL A 84 16.13 13.48 -6.52
CA VAL A 84 15.97 12.84 -5.21
C VAL A 84 14.48 12.63 -4.96
N LEU A 85 14.12 11.36 -4.75
CA LEU A 85 12.78 11.01 -4.27
C LEU A 85 12.75 11.26 -2.77
N LEU A 86 11.87 12.13 -2.34
CA LEU A 86 11.56 12.38 -0.95
C LEU A 86 10.28 11.62 -0.58
N ALA A 87 10.30 10.92 0.54
CA ALA A 87 9.13 10.24 1.11
C ALA A 87 8.95 10.66 2.57
N ALA A 88 7.72 11.05 2.91
CA ALA A 88 7.38 11.47 4.25
C ALA A 88 6.02 10.92 4.68
N SER A 89 5.95 10.36 5.87
CA SER A 89 4.71 9.88 6.50
C SER A 89 4.62 10.36 7.93
N ARG A 90 3.42 10.62 8.42
CA ARG A 90 3.22 10.93 9.84
C ARG A 90 3.70 9.76 10.70
N SER A 91 4.40 10.06 11.78
CA SER A 91 4.97 9.06 12.70
C SER A 91 3.90 8.11 13.21
N GLU A 92 2.69 8.60 13.48
CA GLU A 92 1.54 7.79 13.88
C GLU A 92 1.26 6.62 12.94
N ASN A 93 1.33 6.85 11.61
CA ASN A 93 1.08 5.80 10.60
C ASN A 93 2.17 4.72 10.63
N VAL A 94 3.41 5.13 10.85
CA VAL A 94 4.57 4.23 10.95
C VAL A 94 4.50 3.44 12.26
N ASP A 95 4.30 4.13 13.39
CA ASP A 95 4.29 3.55 14.71
C ASP A 95 3.19 2.49 14.88
N GLN A 96 1.99 2.73 14.31
CA GLN A 96 0.91 1.75 14.32
C GLN A 96 1.32 0.41 13.69
N ARG A 97 2.13 0.42 12.60
CA ARG A 97 2.62 -0.80 11.95
C ARG A 97 3.72 -1.46 12.77
N VAL A 98 4.64 -0.66 13.29
CA VAL A 98 5.73 -1.13 14.16
C VAL A 98 5.16 -1.81 15.41
N ASP A 99 4.20 -1.16 16.07
CA ASP A 99 3.55 -1.68 17.26
C ASP A 99 2.76 -2.97 16.99
N ALA A 100 2.04 -3.03 15.86
CA ALA A 100 1.30 -4.23 15.49
C ALA A 100 2.24 -5.42 15.26
N LEU A 101 3.38 -5.22 14.60
CA LEU A 101 4.40 -6.26 14.41
C LEU A 101 5.07 -6.64 15.74
N ALA A 102 5.42 -5.65 16.58
CA ALA A 102 6.01 -5.90 17.89
C ALA A 102 5.07 -6.70 18.80
N PHE A 103 3.77 -6.37 18.81
CA PHE A 103 2.74 -7.16 19.49
C PHE A 103 2.65 -8.59 18.96
N GLY A 104 2.85 -8.77 17.66
CA GLY A 104 2.94 -10.07 17.01
C GLY A 104 4.22 -10.85 17.28
N GLY A 105 5.17 -10.28 18.05
CA GLY A 105 6.47 -10.87 18.36
C GLY A 105 7.49 -10.72 17.22
N LEU A 106 7.26 -9.81 16.28
CA LEU A 106 8.14 -9.53 15.15
C LEU A 106 8.84 -8.18 15.31
N LYS A 107 10.03 -8.05 14.72
CA LYS A 107 10.81 -6.82 14.70
C LYS A 107 10.77 -6.20 13.31
N THR A 108 10.26 -4.99 13.20
CA THR A 108 10.28 -4.23 11.95
C THR A 108 11.73 -3.94 11.53
N LYS A 109 12.09 -4.37 10.35
CA LYS A 109 13.39 -4.10 9.70
C LYS A 109 13.24 -3.16 8.52
N VAL A 110 12.11 -3.25 7.81
CA VAL A 110 11.81 -2.43 6.64
C VAL A 110 10.42 -1.85 6.82
N MET A 111 10.33 -0.53 6.66
CA MET A 111 9.07 0.19 6.48
C MET A 111 9.06 0.70 5.05
N ASP A 112 8.19 0.15 4.23
CA ASP A 112 8.06 0.48 2.81
C ASP A 112 6.83 1.36 2.55
N ILE A 113 6.65 1.77 1.32
CA ILE A 113 5.42 2.35 0.80
C ILE A 113 4.67 1.25 0.05
N GLU A 114 3.38 1.07 0.33
CA GLU A 114 2.56 -0.02 -0.22
C GLU A 114 2.62 -0.07 -1.76
N SER A 115 2.50 1.08 -2.44
CA SER A 115 2.59 1.16 -3.89
C SER A 115 3.93 0.67 -4.44
N HIS A 116 5.04 0.98 -3.76
CA HIS A 116 6.37 0.51 -4.16
C HIS A 116 6.56 -0.99 -3.89
N ALA A 117 5.99 -1.50 -2.80
CA ALA A 117 6.01 -2.93 -2.51
C ALA A 117 5.23 -3.72 -3.56
N ILE A 118 4.04 -3.22 -3.97
CA ILE A 118 3.21 -3.83 -5.02
C ILE A 118 3.90 -3.73 -6.38
N GLU A 119 4.54 -2.59 -6.71
CA GLU A 119 5.32 -2.44 -7.94
C GLU A 119 6.43 -3.51 -8.02
N ARG A 120 7.20 -3.69 -6.96
CA ARG A 120 8.25 -4.71 -6.92
C ARG A 120 7.70 -6.14 -7.04
N ALA A 121 6.59 -6.42 -6.37
CA ALA A 121 5.92 -7.71 -6.51
C ALA A 121 5.43 -7.95 -7.94
N PHE A 122 4.87 -6.93 -8.59
CA PHE A 122 4.46 -6.97 -9.99
C PHE A 122 5.66 -7.23 -10.91
N GLN A 123 6.79 -6.54 -10.73
CA GLN A 123 8.01 -6.75 -11.51
C GLN A 123 8.51 -8.21 -11.42
N MET A 124 8.50 -8.79 -10.23
CA MET A 124 8.88 -10.22 -10.05
C MET A 124 7.94 -11.19 -10.78
N MET A 125 6.68 -10.82 -10.96
CA MET A 125 5.69 -11.62 -11.68
C MET A 125 5.74 -11.38 -13.19
N ALA A 126 6.06 -10.18 -13.61
CA ALA A 126 6.07 -9.74 -15.02
C ALA A 126 6.95 -10.63 -15.90
N ASP A 127 8.12 -11.04 -15.40
CA ASP A 127 9.05 -11.94 -16.10
C ASP A 127 8.44 -13.32 -16.42
N ASN A 128 7.39 -13.72 -15.72
CA ASN A 128 6.70 -15.00 -15.91
C ASN A 128 5.46 -14.89 -16.80
N LEU A 129 5.09 -13.69 -17.24
CA LEU A 129 3.97 -13.50 -18.15
C LEU A 129 4.38 -13.83 -19.58
N PRO A 130 3.56 -14.59 -20.33
CA PRO A 130 3.91 -15.03 -21.68
C PRO A 130 4.00 -13.88 -22.68
N ILE A 131 3.32 -12.78 -22.44
CA ILE A 131 3.35 -11.54 -23.20
C ILE A 131 3.17 -10.40 -22.19
N MET A 132 4.10 -9.44 -22.22
CA MET A 132 4.01 -8.24 -21.41
C MET A 132 3.51 -7.08 -22.28
N PRO A 133 2.26 -6.61 -22.12
CA PRO A 133 1.78 -5.42 -22.81
C PRO A 133 2.55 -4.17 -22.36
N GLU A 134 2.64 -3.16 -23.22
CA GLU A 134 3.27 -1.88 -22.87
C GLU A 134 2.60 -1.20 -21.66
N LEU A 135 1.27 -1.37 -21.54
CA LEU A 135 0.48 -0.88 -20.42
C LEU A 135 -0.22 -2.05 -19.73
N VAL A 136 -0.10 -2.11 -18.42
CA VAL A 136 -0.77 -3.11 -17.58
C VAL A 136 -1.52 -2.40 -16.46
N ALA A 137 -2.76 -2.82 -16.23
CA ALA A 137 -3.52 -2.42 -15.04
C ALA A 137 -3.35 -3.50 -13.95
N VAL A 138 -2.94 -3.07 -12.77
CA VAL A 138 -2.93 -3.90 -11.55
C VAL A 138 -4.01 -3.37 -10.62
N ILE A 139 -4.91 -4.24 -10.20
CA ILE A 139 -6.01 -3.88 -9.31
C ILE A 139 -5.85 -4.65 -8.02
N ASP A 140 -5.69 -3.92 -6.93
CA ASP A 140 -5.68 -4.46 -5.58
C ASP A 140 -7.04 -4.19 -4.91
N ILE A 141 -7.80 -5.26 -4.65
CA ILE A 141 -9.12 -5.17 -4.01
C ILE A 141 -8.97 -5.57 -2.55
N GLY A 142 -8.81 -4.56 -1.70
CA GLY A 142 -8.70 -4.73 -0.26
C GLY A 142 -10.07 -4.80 0.44
N HIS A 143 -10.05 -4.79 1.78
CA HIS A 143 -11.27 -4.80 2.58
C HIS A 143 -11.99 -3.45 2.57
N HIS A 144 -11.26 -2.36 2.80
CA HIS A 144 -11.81 -1.00 2.88
C HIS A 144 -11.64 -0.19 1.60
N GLN A 145 -10.63 -0.51 0.82
CA GLN A 145 -10.31 0.24 -0.39
C GLN A 145 -9.84 -0.67 -1.51
N THR A 146 -10.02 -0.19 -2.72
CA THR A 146 -9.48 -0.76 -3.95
C THR A 146 -8.52 0.24 -4.56
N THR A 147 -7.34 -0.23 -4.95
CA THR A 147 -6.34 0.60 -5.61
C THR A 147 -6.09 0.10 -7.02
N LEU A 148 -6.20 1.01 -7.98
CA LEU A 148 -5.81 0.79 -9.38
C LEU A 148 -4.42 1.37 -9.59
N TYR A 149 -3.51 0.56 -10.13
CA TYR A 149 -2.21 0.99 -10.61
C TYR A 149 -2.13 0.78 -12.12
N ILE A 150 -1.51 1.73 -12.83
CA ILE A 150 -1.17 1.58 -14.24
C ILE A 150 0.34 1.47 -14.34
N ALA A 151 0.82 0.35 -14.85
CA ALA A 151 2.23 0.11 -15.13
C ALA A 151 2.55 0.35 -16.60
N LYS A 152 3.68 0.98 -16.86
CA LYS A 152 4.32 1.08 -18.18
C LYS A 152 5.78 0.66 -18.04
N ASN A 153 6.21 -0.33 -18.84
CA ASN A 153 7.56 -0.89 -18.77
C ASN A 153 7.92 -1.28 -17.32
N ASP A 154 7.04 -2.04 -16.67
CA ASP A 154 7.19 -2.57 -15.30
C ASP A 154 7.23 -1.51 -14.18
N LYS A 155 7.00 -0.23 -14.50
CA LYS A 155 6.96 0.89 -13.55
C LYS A 155 5.55 1.44 -13.41
N PHE A 156 5.12 1.69 -12.19
CA PHE A 156 3.85 2.36 -11.94
C PHE A 156 3.95 3.83 -12.31
N ILE A 157 3.13 4.25 -13.28
CA ILE A 157 3.05 5.63 -13.77
C ILE A 157 1.82 6.37 -13.24
N TYR A 158 0.86 5.63 -12.68
CA TYR A 158 -0.37 6.18 -12.14
C TYR A 158 -0.91 5.25 -11.05
N SER A 159 -1.47 5.82 -9.99
CA SER A 159 -2.24 5.09 -8.99
C SER A 159 -3.49 5.88 -8.59
N ARG A 160 -4.55 5.15 -8.28
CA ARG A 160 -5.81 5.72 -7.78
C ARG A 160 -6.42 4.83 -6.74
N GLU A 161 -6.74 5.40 -5.58
CA GLU A 161 -7.43 4.74 -4.48
C GLU A 161 -8.92 5.08 -4.49
N GLN A 162 -9.75 4.10 -4.19
CA GLN A 162 -11.19 4.23 -4.00
C GLN A 162 -11.59 3.56 -2.69
N LEU A 163 -12.34 4.25 -1.84
CA LEU A 163 -12.91 3.70 -0.60
C LEU A 163 -14.07 2.76 -0.92
N PHE A 164 -13.75 1.67 -1.55
CA PHE A 164 -14.66 0.61 -1.96
C PHE A 164 -13.93 -0.72 -1.97
N GLY A 165 -14.48 -1.76 -1.33
CA GLY A 165 -13.81 -3.05 -1.23
C GLY A 165 -14.68 -4.14 -0.61
N GLY A 166 -14.04 -5.14 -0.04
CA GLY A 166 -14.71 -6.31 0.53
C GLY A 166 -15.65 -6.03 1.69
N LEU A 167 -15.56 -4.85 2.33
CA LEU A 167 -16.50 -4.39 3.36
C LEU A 167 -17.90 -4.22 2.77
N GLN A 168 -18.03 -3.51 1.64
CA GLN A 168 -19.31 -3.29 0.98
C GLN A 168 -19.97 -4.60 0.55
N LEU A 169 -19.16 -5.59 0.13
CA LEU A 169 -19.68 -6.94 -0.13
C LEU A 169 -20.21 -7.59 1.15
N THR A 170 -19.51 -7.44 2.26
CA THR A 170 -19.95 -7.99 3.55
C THR A 170 -21.26 -7.33 4.02
N GLU A 171 -21.35 -5.99 3.88
CA GLU A 171 -22.55 -5.22 4.20
C GLU A 171 -23.74 -5.64 3.33
N ALA A 172 -23.54 -5.85 2.03
CA ALA A 172 -24.57 -6.35 1.13
C ALA A 172 -25.06 -7.76 1.52
N ILE A 173 -24.16 -8.63 2.00
CA ILE A 173 -24.51 -9.96 2.52
C ILE A 173 -25.33 -9.82 3.81
N GLN A 174 -24.95 -8.94 4.73
CA GLN A 174 -25.68 -8.67 5.97
C GLN A 174 -27.11 -8.21 5.64
N GLU A 175 -27.24 -7.23 4.75
CA GLU A 175 -28.54 -6.67 4.37
C GLU A 175 -29.45 -7.71 3.70
N ARG A 176 -28.87 -8.50 2.79
CA ARG A 176 -29.65 -9.50 2.02
C ARG A 176 -30.15 -10.66 2.89
N TYR A 177 -29.32 -11.14 3.84
CA TYR A 177 -29.59 -12.37 4.60
C TYR A 177 -29.87 -12.14 6.08
N GLY A 178 -29.86 -10.89 6.55
CA GLY A 178 -30.13 -10.56 7.96
C GLY A 178 -29.08 -11.10 8.92
N LEU A 179 -27.82 -11.22 8.47
CA LEU A 179 -26.70 -11.77 9.25
C LEU A 179 -25.99 -10.67 10.05
N SER A 180 -25.37 -11.05 11.16
CA SER A 180 -24.37 -10.22 11.84
C SER A 180 -23.12 -10.08 10.96
N TYR A 181 -22.26 -9.12 11.29
CA TYR A 181 -21.01 -8.90 10.56
C TYR A 181 -20.11 -10.15 10.59
N GLU A 182 -19.97 -10.77 11.76
CA GLU A 182 -19.17 -11.98 11.93
C GLU A 182 -19.72 -13.15 11.13
N GLU A 183 -21.03 -13.36 11.15
CA GLU A 183 -21.68 -14.42 10.38
C GLU A 183 -21.51 -14.17 8.86
N ALA A 184 -21.70 -12.93 8.41
CA ALA A 184 -21.51 -12.58 7.00
C ALA A 184 -20.05 -12.81 6.54
N MET A 185 -19.07 -12.45 7.37
CA MET A 185 -17.65 -12.70 7.10
C MET A 185 -17.34 -14.19 7.02
N VAL A 186 -17.80 -14.99 7.99
CA VAL A 186 -17.59 -16.43 7.98
C VAL A 186 -18.25 -17.08 6.76
N ASN A 187 -19.54 -16.79 6.51
CA ASN A 187 -20.28 -17.39 5.40
C ASN A 187 -19.69 -17.01 4.03
N LYS A 188 -19.17 -15.78 3.90
CA LYS A 188 -18.44 -15.34 2.70
C LYS A 188 -17.15 -16.14 2.48
N HIS A 189 -16.36 -16.38 3.51
CA HIS A 189 -15.11 -17.14 3.44
C HIS A 189 -15.33 -18.63 3.22
N GLU A 190 -16.26 -19.21 3.97
CA GLU A 190 -16.56 -20.65 3.92
C GLU A 190 -17.47 -21.04 2.75
N ARG A 191 -17.90 -20.07 1.95
CA ARG A 191 -18.84 -20.26 0.82
C ARG A 191 -20.16 -20.90 1.25
N MET A 192 -20.67 -20.53 2.43
CA MET A 192 -21.91 -21.07 2.99
C MET A 192 -23.12 -20.16 2.75
N LEU A 193 -23.05 -19.33 1.71
CA LEU A 193 -24.17 -18.45 1.30
C LEU A 193 -25.12 -19.21 0.38
N PRO A 194 -26.45 -18.84 0.38
CA PRO A 194 -27.44 -19.46 -0.49
C PRO A 194 -27.13 -19.32 -1.99
N ASP A 195 -27.80 -20.15 -2.82
CA ASP A 195 -27.56 -20.17 -4.27
C ASP A 195 -27.87 -18.84 -4.97
N ASP A 196 -28.75 -18.01 -4.39
CA ASP A 196 -29.09 -16.68 -4.89
C ASP A 196 -28.00 -15.62 -4.59
N TYR A 197 -26.96 -15.97 -3.81
CA TYR A 197 -25.86 -15.06 -3.53
C TYR A 197 -25.19 -14.51 -4.80
N TYR A 198 -24.96 -15.38 -5.77
CA TYR A 198 -24.31 -14.99 -7.03
C TYR A 198 -25.10 -13.94 -7.79
N PRO A 199 -26.37 -14.18 -8.18
CA PRO A 199 -27.13 -13.19 -8.94
C PRO A 199 -27.56 -11.97 -8.14
N GLU A 200 -27.88 -12.11 -6.84
CA GLU A 200 -28.51 -11.06 -6.05
C GLU A 200 -27.52 -10.17 -5.29
N VAL A 201 -26.31 -10.65 -4.99
CA VAL A 201 -25.32 -9.91 -4.20
C VAL A 201 -24.00 -9.74 -4.94
N LEU A 202 -23.37 -10.85 -5.36
CA LEU A 202 -22.03 -10.79 -5.92
C LEU A 202 -21.99 -10.11 -7.29
N THR A 203 -22.92 -10.42 -8.19
CA THR A 203 -22.96 -9.81 -9.53
C THR A 203 -23.18 -8.29 -9.45
N PRO A 204 -24.16 -7.75 -8.70
CA PRO A 204 -24.30 -6.31 -8.50
C PRO A 204 -23.07 -5.65 -7.88
N PHE A 205 -22.42 -6.32 -6.92
CA PHE A 205 -21.18 -5.83 -6.33
C PHE A 205 -20.05 -5.74 -7.37
N MET A 206 -19.86 -6.77 -8.20
CA MET A 206 -18.86 -6.76 -9.28
C MET A 206 -19.14 -5.65 -10.31
N GLU A 207 -20.39 -5.46 -10.72
CA GLU A 207 -20.79 -4.37 -11.62
C GLU A 207 -20.48 -2.99 -11.01
N SER A 208 -20.76 -2.82 -9.72
CA SER A 208 -20.41 -1.60 -8.98
C SER A 208 -18.91 -1.38 -8.94
N THR A 209 -18.11 -2.44 -8.72
CA THR A 209 -16.66 -2.37 -8.74
C THR A 209 -16.13 -1.88 -10.09
N VAL A 210 -16.65 -2.42 -11.20
CA VAL A 210 -16.29 -1.98 -12.55
C VAL A 210 -16.66 -0.50 -12.77
N GLN A 211 -17.85 -0.08 -12.32
CA GLN A 211 -18.25 1.33 -12.45
C GLN A 211 -17.37 2.28 -11.64
N GLN A 212 -16.91 1.89 -10.47
CA GLN A 212 -15.98 2.68 -9.66
C GLN A 212 -14.59 2.80 -10.33
N GLY A 213 -14.13 1.74 -10.98
CA GLY A 213 -12.85 1.74 -11.72
C GLY A 213 -12.86 2.55 -13.01
N THR A 214 -14.04 2.88 -13.56
CA THR A 214 -14.18 3.62 -14.83
C THR A 214 -14.47 5.13 -14.65
N ARG A 215 -14.63 5.61 -13.46
CA ARG A 215 -14.80 7.03 -13.10
C ARG A 215 -13.50 7.66 -12.67
#